data_eecece2b8f221e7261c970fc1590f6be
#
_entry.id   eecece2b8f221e7261c970fc1590f6be
#
_cell.length_a   1.000
_cell.length_b   1.000
_cell.length_c   1.000
_cell.angle_alpha   90.00
_cell.angle_beta   90.00
_cell.angle_gamma   90.00
#
_symmetry.space_group_name_H-M   'P 1'
#
loop_
_entity.id
_entity.type
_entity.pdbx_description
1 polymer ?
#
loop_
_entity_poly.entity_id
_entity_poly.type
_entity_poly.pdbx_seq_one_letter_code
_entity_poly.pdbx_strand_id
1 'polypeptide(L)'
;MPEQAKTVSPREIALLALLGLLWGMPYALTKIALATIPPVTLVAARVALAAAVLWIIVLFMGCKIPAQRDFVGGLFVQGCVGCAIPYGLIAIGQQSVDSALAAILNSTTPIFVFLISLAWTRQEPLTAGRLFGVTTGLGGVVLIAGVSALVGLGEAAAGQTAIIVATISSAVGAIYGRRFAAVAPQVTAAGALTCAAVVLGPLCVFVEAPLQSAPSAASIAALLVNAVLATALGFVVYFRLIRTIGSMGAASVSYLKPAAGVLIGCTLLGETLTWTAGLGLIAILTGVAAINPKGSHGGLRSGRLQPTSTGVAEKSAQEATHV
;
A
#
# COMPACT_ATOMS: atom_id res chain seq x y z
N MET A 1 -24.03 3.26 26.41
CA MET A 1 -24.29 4.42 25.54
C MET A 1 -23.97 3.98 24.11
N PRO A 2 -24.87 4.08 23.14
CA PRO A 2 -24.59 3.73 21.76
C PRO A 2 -23.57 4.75 21.24
N GLU A 3 -22.45 4.24 20.72
CA GLU A 3 -21.41 4.99 20.03
C GLU A 3 -22.06 5.66 18.81
N GLN A 4 -22.25 6.96 18.91
CA GLN A 4 -22.80 7.76 17.80
C GLN A 4 -21.90 7.55 16.60
N ALA A 5 -22.44 7.00 15.53
CA ALA A 5 -21.79 6.91 14.24
C ALA A 5 -21.34 8.33 13.84
N LYS A 6 -20.05 8.63 13.99
CA LYS A 6 -19.48 9.92 13.58
C LYS A 6 -19.79 10.11 12.11
N THR A 7 -20.69 11.03 11.79
CA THR A 7 -20.95 11.44 10.43
C THR A 7 -19.65 11.99 9.84
N VAL A 8 -19.20 11.40 8.74
CA VAL A 8 -17.97 11.82 8.04
C VAL A 8 -18.20 13.26 7.56
N SER A 9 -17.35 14.18 7.98
CA SER A 9 -17.50 15.59 7.62
C SER A 9 -17.17 15.84 6.13
N PRO A 10 -17.73 16.87 5.49
CA PRO A 10 -17.40 17.22 4.10
C PRO A 10 -15.88 17.41 3.88
N ARG A 11 -15.17 17.89 4.90
CA ARG A 11 -13.70 18.05 4.89
C ARG A 11 -12.98 16.71 4.79
N GLU A 12 -13.47 15.70 5.49
CA GLU A 12 -12.88 14.35 5.47
C GLU A 12 -13.15 13.65 4.13
N ILE A 13 -14.33 13.88 3.54
CA ILE A 13 -14.65 13.40 2.19
C ILE A 13 -13.70 14.05 1.16
N ALA A 14 -13.48 15.36 1.26
CA ALA A 14 -12.54 16.07 0.38
C ALA A 14 -11.11 15.58 0.54
N LEU A 15 -10.66 15.31 1.79
CA LEU A 15 -9.33 14.74 2.04
C LEU A 15 -9.21 13.31 1.51
N LEU A 16 -10.27 12.52 1.58
CA LEU A 16 -10.29 11.15 1.03
C LEU A 16 -10.22 11.18 -0.51
N ALA A 17 -10.96 12.09 -1.15
CA ALA A 17 -10.90 12.31 -2.60
C ALA A 17 -9.50 12.79 -3.03
N LEU A 18 -8.93 13.75 -2.30
CA LEU A 18 -7.56 14.22 -2.52
C LEU A 18 -6.55 13.07 -2.41
N LEU A 19 -6.67 12.23 -1.39
CA LEU A 19 -5.80 11.07 -1.22
C LEU A 19 -5.96 10.07 -2.38
N GLY A 20 -7.19 9.86 -2.85
CA GLY A 20 -7.45 9.02 -4.03
C GLY A 20 -6.72 9.55 -5.27
N LEU A 21 -6.74 10.87 -5.50
CA LEU A 21 -5.99 11.53 -6.58
C LEU A 21 -4.48 11.39 -6.37
N LEU A 22 -3.97 11.73 -5.17
CA LEU A 22 -2.54 11.65 -4.85
C LEU A 22 -2.00 10.23 -5.04
N TRP A 23 -2.76 9.20 -4.70
CA TRP A 23 -2.34 7.81 -4.84
C TRP A 23 -2.73 7.17 -6.19
N GLY A 24 -3.58 7.83 -6.98
CA GLY A 24 -3.83 7.49 -8.38
C GLY A 24 -2.77 8.03 -9.35
N MET A 25 -2.25 9.25 -9.08
CA MET A 25 -1.25 9.92 -9.91
C MET A 25 0.07 9.15 -10.15
N PRO A 26 0.61 8.37 -9.19
CA PRO A 26 1.88 7.68 -9.35
C PRO A 26 2.02 6.87 -10.63
N TYR A 27 0.95 6.27 -11.13
CA TYR A 27 1.01 5.46 -12.35
C TYR A 27 1.32 6.30 -13.58
N ALA A 28 0.58 7.40 -13.78
CA ALA A 28 0.82 8.33 -14.88
C ALA A 28 2.19 9.03 -14.74
N LEU A 29 2.53 9.50 -13.54
CA LEU A 29 3.82 10.16 -13.27
C LEU A 29 5.00 9.20 -13.49
N THR A 30 4.86 7.93 -13.11
CA THR A 30 5.87 6.91 -13.39
C THR A 30 6.03 6.69 -14.89
N LYS A 31 4.92 6.61 -15.66
CA LYS A 31 4.96 6.46 -17.13
C LYS A 31 5.69 7.64 -17.79
N ILE A 32 5.40 8.90 -17.36
CA ILE A 32 6.09 10.09 -17.85
C ILE A 32 7.59 10.05 -17.49
N ALA A 33 7.92 9.69 -16.27
CA ALA A 33 9.30 9.66 -15.81
C ALA A 33 10.13 8.58 -16.51
N LEU A 34 9.54 7.43 -16.81
CA LEU A 34 10.17 6.31 -17.53
C LEU A 34 10.56 6.65 -18.98
N ALA A 35 10.07 7.76 -19.52
CA ALA A 35 10.48 8.19 -20.87
C ALA A 35 11.99 8.42 -21.00
N THR A 36 12.66 8.86 -19.92
CA THR A 36 14.10 9.13 -19.94
C THR A 36 14.83 8.70 -18.67
N ILE A 37 14.14 8.19 -17.65
CA ILE A 37 14.74 7.68 -16.41
C ILE A 37 14.53 6.16 -16.35
N PRO A 38 15.59 5.37 -16.19
CA PRO A 38 15.46 3.92 -16.02
C PRO A 38 14.64 3.54 -14.78
N PRO A 39 13.91 2.41 -14.78
CA PRO A 39 12.90 2.10 -13.77
C PRO A 39 13.45 1.96 -12.34
N VAL A 40 14.59 1.32 -12.14
CA VAL A 40 15.16 1.13 -10.79
C VAL A 40 15.69 2.47 -10.27
N THR A 41 16.34 3.26 -11.14
CA THR A 41 16.82 4.63 -10.84
C THR A 41 15.66 5.54 -10.45
N LEU A 42 14.57 5.50 -11.22
CA LEU A 42 13.36 6.27 -10.92
C LEU A 42 12.83 5.95 -9.52
N VAL A 43 12.70 4.67 -9.19
CA VAL A 43 12.15 4.25 -7.91
C VAL A 43 13.11 4.54 -6.77
N ALA A 44 14.42 4.33 -6.94
CA ALA A 44 15.45 4.67 -5.96
C ALA A 44 15.40 6.16 -5.60
N ALA A 45 15.39 7.04 -6.61
CA ALA A 45 15.29 8.48 -6.41
C ALA A 45 13.95 8.89 -5.75
N ARG A 46 12.82 8.31 -6.21
CA ARG A 46 11.50 8.55 -5.63
C ARG A 46 11.44 8.22 -4.14
N VAL A 47 11.88 7.02 -3.74
CA VAL A 47 11.79 6.60 -2.33
C VAL A 47 12.78 7.38 -1.46
N ALA A 48 13.98 7.72 -1.97
CA ALA A 48 14.96 8.54 -1.26
C ALA A 48 14.43 9.95 -0.98
N LEU A 49 13.89 10.63 -2.01
CA LEU A 49 13.30 11.96 -1.86
C LEU A 49 12.08 11.94 -0.92
N ALA A 50 11.19 10.96 -1.07
CA ALA A 50 10.03 10.83 -0.20
C ALA A 50 10.43 10.54 1.25
N ALA A 51 11.45 9.70 1.49
CA ALA A 51 12.00 9.45 2.81
C ALA A 51 12.56 10.73 3.43
N ALA A 52 13.35 11.52 2.68
CA ALA A 52 13.89 12.78 3.16
C ALA A 52 12.80 13.75 3.61
N VAL A 53 11.76 13.94 2.80
CA VAL A 53 10.61 14.78 3.15
C VAL A 53 9.88 14.26 4.38
N LEU A 54 9.65 12.96 4.48
CA LEU A 54 8.98 12.38 5.66
C LEU A 54 9.83 12.48 6.91
N TRP A 55 11.16 12.33 6.84
CA TRP A 55 12.03 12.55 8.00
C TRP A 55 11.99 13.99 8.47
N ILE A 56 11.97 14.96 7.57
CA ILE A 56 11.77 16.36 7.92
C ILE A 56 10.46 16.53 8.72
N ILE A 57 9.36 15.94 8.24
CA ILE A 57 8.07 15.99 8.93
C ILE A 57 8.13 15.29 10.30
N VAL A 58 8.76 14.12 10.40
CA VAL A 58 8.96 13.38 11.67
C VAL A 58 9.71 14.22 12.70
N LEU A 59 10.77 14.93 12.27
CA LEU A 59 11.55 15.82 13.13
C LEU A 59 10.71 17.01 13.62
N PHE A 60 9.98 17.69 12.73
CA PHE A 60 9.10 18.79 13.12
C PHE A 60 7.95 18.36 14.05
N MET A 61 7.47 17.12 13.92
CA MET A 61 6.42 16.58 14.78
C MET A 61 6.95 16.07 16.12
N GLY A 62 8.26 15.99 16.33
CA GLY A 62 8.86 15.46 17.54
C GLY A 62 8.50 13.99 17.81
N CYS A 63 8.28 13.18 16.78
CA CYS A 63 7.90 11.79 16.94
C CYS A 63 9.04 10.97 17.56
N LYS A 64 8.73 10.11 18.53
CA LYS A 64 9.71 9.19 19.13
C LYS A 64 10.10 8.11 18.10
N ILE A 65 11.40 7.93 17.89
CA ILE A 65 11.96 6.92 16.99
C ILE A 65 12.49 5.78 17.87
N PRO A 66 11.94 4.55 17.75
CA PRO A 66 12.46 3.41 18.48
C PRO A 66 13.87 3.04 17.99
N ALA A 67 14.84 2.91 18.90
CA ALA A 67 16.24 2.57 18.56
C ALA A 67 16.53 1.05 18.65
N GLN A 68 15.54 0.22 18.87
CA GLN A 68 15.70 -1.22 19.05
C GLN A 68 16.10 -1.89 17.72
N ARG A 69 17.07 -2.83 17.78
CA ARG A 69 17.55 -3.56 16.60
C ARG A 69 16.44 -4.29 15.87
N ASP A 70 15.51 -4.90 16.60
CA ASP A 70 14.36 -5.61 16.04
C ASP A 70 13.42 -4.68 15.26
N PHE A 71 13.30 -3.42 15.69
CA PHE A 71 12.52 -2.42 14.97
C PHE A 71 13.20 -2.07 13.64
N VAL A 72 14.51 -1.83 13.65
CA VAL A 72 15.27 -1.50 12.42
C VAL A 72 15.27 -2.68 11.44
N GLY A 73 15.51 -3.91 11.91
CA GLY A 73 15.42 -5.12 11.10
C GLY A 73 14.02 -5.31 10.49
N GLY A 74 12.99 -5.03 11.29
CA GLY A 74 11.61 -5.06 10.82
C GLY A 74 11.32 -4.00 9.76
N LEU A 75 11.86 -2.78 9.91
CA LEU A 75 11.74 -1.72 8.90
C LEU A 75 12.44 -2.09 7.58
N PHE A 76 13.57 -2.81 7.67
CA PHE A 76 14.26 -3.28 6.47
C PHE A 76 13.38 -4.26 5.67
N VAL A 77 12.79 -5.25 6.34
CA VAL A 77 11.83 -6.18 5.71
C VAL A 77 10.64 -5.40 5.13
N GLN A 78 10.07 -4.47 5.90
CA GLN A 78 8.94 -3.63 5.44
C GLN A 78 9.33 -2.78 4.23
N GLY A 79 10.53 -2.21 4.22
CA GLY A 79 11.07 -1.43 3.11
C GLY A 79 11.24 -2.27 1.83
N CYS A 80 11.76 -3.48 1.96
CA CYS A 80 11.91 -4.40 0.84
C CYS A 80 10.54 -4.83 0.29
N VAL A 81 9.68 -5.40 1.14
CA VAL A 81 8.44 -6.07 0.71
C VAL A 81 7.32 -5.08 0.44
N GLY A 82 7.25 -3.98 1.21
CA GLY A 82 6.19 -2.97 1.08
C GLY A 82 6.51 -1.81 0.15
N CYS A 83 7.78 -1.61 -0.21
CA CYS A 83 8.21 -0.46 -1.02
C CYS A 83 9.13 -0.85 -2.19
N ALA A 84 10.33 -1.40 -1.93
CA ALA A 84 11.33 -1.59 -2.97
C ALA A 84 10.86 -2.56 -4.06
N ILE A 85 10.43 -3.76 -3.68
CA ILE A 85 9.94 -4.78 -4.61
C ILE A 85 8.69 -4.29 -5.36
N PRO A 86 7.61 -3.85 -4.69
CA PRO A 86 6.41 -3.49 -5.42
C PRO A 86 6.59 -2.26 -6.30
N TYR A 87 7.27 -1.22 -5.85
CA TYR A 87 7.45 -0.03 -6.68
C TYR A 87 8.39 -0.31 -7.86
N GLY A 88 9.46 -1.10 -7.64
CA GLY A 88 10.36 -1.52 -8.69
C GLY A 88 9.66 -2.34 -9.78
N LEU A 89 8.91 -3.37 -9.38
CA LEU A 89 8.16 -4.22 -10.31
C LEU A 89 7.04 -3.46 -11.04
N ILE A 90 6.36 -2.51 -10.39
CA ILE A 90 5.39 -1.63 -11.06
C ILE A 90 6.09 -0.78 -12.11
N ALA A 91 7.24 -0.17 -11.80
CA ALA A 91 7.99 0.65 -12.74
C ALA A 91 8.51 -0.18 -13.93
N ILE A 92 9.03 -1.37 -13.68
CA ILE A 92 9.46 -2.31 -14.73
C ILE A 92 8.25 -2.71 -15.59
N GLY A 93 7.13 -3.09 -14.98
CA GLY A 93 5.92 -3.49 -15.70
C GLY A 93 5.33 -2.35 -16.55
N GLN A 94 5.42 -1.11 -16.09
CA GLN A 94 4.93 0.06 -16.82
C GLN A 94 5.79 0.44 -18.05
N GLN A 95 6.90 -0.21 -18.30
CA GLN A 95 7.60 -0.05 -19.57
C GLN A 95 6.76 -0.59 -20.75
N SER A 96 6.02 -1.69 -20.52
CA SER A 96 5.17 -2.34 -21.53
C SER A 96 3.66 -2.31 -21.22
N VAL A 97 3.25 -1.76 -20.07
CA VAL A 97 1.86 -1.67 -19.64
C VAL A 97 1.46 -0.20 -19.43
N ASP A 98 0.25 0.13 -19.85
CA ASP A 98 -0.30 1.47 -19.67
C ASP A 98 -0.57 1.81 -18.19
N SER A 99 -0.55 3.09 -17.87
CA SER A 99 -0.69 3.57 -16.49
C SER A 99 -2.07 3.26 -15.92
N ALA A 100 -3.12 3.40 -16.71
CA ALA A 100 -4.49 3.05 -16.33
C ALA A 100 -4.60 1.55 -15.99
N LEU A 101 -4.04 0.69 -16.82
CA LEU A 101 -4.04 -0.75 -16.60
C LEU A 101 -3.23 -1.14 -15.36
N ALA A 102 -2.07 -0.52 -15.16
CA ALA A 102 -1.25 -0.73 -13.96
C ALA A 102 -2.01 -0.35 -12.68
N ALA A 103 -2.75 0.77 -12.69
CA ALA A 103 -3.59 1.21 -11.58
C ALA A 103 -4.70 0.19 -11.26
N ILE A 104 -5.34 -0.36 -12.31
CA ILE A 104 -6.41 -1.37 -12.17
C ILE A 104 -5.84 -2.66 -11.57
N LEU A 105 -4.76 -3.20 -12.15
CA LEU A 105 -4.13 -4.44 -11.65
C LEU A 105 -3.70 -4.30 -10.19
N ASN A 106 -3.08 -3.17 -9.80
CA ASN A 106 -2.67 -2.95 -8.43
C ASN A 106 -3.85 -2.73 -7.46
N SER A 107 -5.05 -2.44 -7.94
CA SER A 107 -6.25 -2.33 -7.11
C SER A 107 -6.74 -3.67 -6.53
N THR A 108 -6.18 -4.80 -7.00
CA THR A 108 -6.44 -6.14 -6.45
C THR A 108 -5.70 -6.43 -5.14
N THR A 109 -4.85 -5.51 -4.66
CA THR A 109 -4.13 -5.66 -3.38
C THR A 109 -5.00 -6.17 -2.24
N PRO A 110 -6.23 -5.66 -1.98
CA PRO A 110 -7.07 -6.17 -0.89
C PRO A 110 -7.48 -7.64 -1.06
N ILE A 111 -7.61 -8.12 -2.31
CA ILE A 111 -7.91 -9.53 -2.60
C ILE A 111 -6.74 -10.40 -2.13
N PHE A 112 -5.50 -10.02 -2.47
CA PHE A 112 -4.32 -10.76 -2.03
C PHE A 112 -4.08 -10.62 -0.53
N VAL A 113 -4.37 -9.46 0.09
CA VAL A 113 -4.36 -9.31 1.56
C VAL A 113 -5.30 -10.33 2.21
N PHE A 114 -6.51 -10.48 1.68
CA PHE A 114 -7.47 -11.44 2.20
C PHE A 114 -6.98 -12.89 2.02
N LEU A 115 -6.54 -13.26 0.82
CA LEU A 115 -6.05 -14.62 0.51
C LEU A 115 -4.84 -15.01 1.40
N ILE A 116 -3.88 -14.11 1.55
CA ILE A 116 -2.70 -14.35 2.38
C ILE A 116 -3.10 -14.40 3.86
N SER A 117 -4.01 -13.53 4.31
CA SER A 117 -4.52 -13.57 5.68
C SER A 117 -5.28 -14.87 5.98
N LEU A 118 -6.04 -15.39 5.03
CA LEU A 118 -6.73 -16.67 5.15
C LEU A 118 -5.75 -17.83 5.26
N ALA A 119 -4.70 -17.85 4.41
CA ALA A 119 -3.73 -18.94 4.35
C ALA A 119 -2.74 -18.93 5.53
N TRP A 120 -2.25 -17.76 5.91
CA TRP A 120 -1.16 -17.59 6.87
C TRP A 120 -1.65 -17.31 8.29
N THR A 121 -2.48 -16.28 8.48
CA THR A 121 -2.88 -15.86 9.83
C THR A 121 -4.15 -16.54 10.31
N ARG A 122 -4.94 -17.12 9.41
CA ARG A 122 -6.24 -17.78 9.68
C ARG A 122 -7.20 -16.94 10.53
N GLN A 123 -7.00 -15.60 10.54
CA GLN A 123 -7.78 -14.67 11.35
C GLN A 123 -9.07 -14.24 10.65
N GLU A 124 -9.19 -14.50 9.36
CA GLU A 124 -10.33 -14.06 8.55
C GLU A 124 -11.24 -15.24 8.27
N PRO A 125 -12.54 -15.18 8.66
CA PRO A 125 -13.49 -16.25 8.37
C PRO A 125 -13.78 -16.32 6.87
N LEU A 126 -13.83 -17.54 6.33
CA LEU A 126 -14.25 -17.78 4.96
C LEU A 126 -15.79 -17.71 4.92
N THR A 127 -16.31 -16.62 4.35
CA THR A 127 -17.75 -16.44 4.13
C THR A 127 -18.10 -16.51 2.65
N ALA A 128 -19.33 -16.85 2.30
CA ALA A 128 -19.78 -16.89 0.90
C ALA A 128 -19.59 -15.55 0.17
N GLY A 129 -19.83 -14.42 0.86
CA GLY A 129 -19.60 -13.08 0.30
C GLY A 129 -18.12 -12.81 -0.01
N ARG A 130 -17.21 -13.23 0.87
CA ARG A 130 -15.77 -13.09 0.64
C ARG A 130 -15.26 -14.00 -0.48
N LEU A 131 -15.77 -15.23 -0.55
CA LEU A 131 -15.45 -16.14 -1.65
C LEU A 131 -15.95 -15.58 -2.99
N PHE A 132 -17.19 -15.08 -3.04
CA PHE A 132 -17.70 -14.35 -4.20
C PHE A 132 -16.82 -13.15 -4.56
N GLY A 133 -16.39 -12.38 -3.56
CA GLY A 133 -15.49 -11.25 -3.78
C GLY A 133 -14.15 -11.62 -4.40
N VAL A 134 -13.53 -12.70 -3.91
CA VAL A 134 -12.26 -13.20 -4.47
C VAL A 134 -12.45 -13.71 -5.90
N THR A 135 -13.44 -14.55 -6.15
CA THR A 135 -13.68 -15.11 -7.49
C THR A 135 -14.02 -14.03 -8.52
N THR A 136 -14.87 -13.07 -8.15
CA THR A 136 -15.21 -11.93 -9.02
C THR A 136 -14.01 -11.04 -9.30
N GLY A 137 -13.23 -10.72 -8.26
CA GLY A 137 -12.05 -9.87 -8.41
C GLY A 137 -10.93 -10.52 -9.23
N LEU A 138 -10.64 -11.79 -9.00
CA LEU A 138 -9.66 -12.54 -9.82
C LEU A 138 -10.17 -12.75 -11.25
N GLY A 139 -11.48 -13.00 -11.42
CA GLY A 139 -12.10 -13.03 -12.75
C GLY A 139 -11.93 -11.71 -13.51
N GLY A 140 -12.02 -10.57 -12.82
CA GLY A 140 -11.71 -9.26 -13.37
C GLY A 140 -10.26 -9.12 -13.84
N VAL A 141 -9.30 -9.64 -13.08
CA VAL A 141 -7.87 -9.67 -13.49
C VAL A 141 -7.68 -10.49 -14.77
N VAL A 142 -8.28 -11.68 -14.82
CA VAL A 142 -8.21 -12.56 -16.01
C VAL A 142 -8.85 -11.88 -17.22
N LEU A 143 -9.98 -11.20 -17.03
CA LEU A 143 -10.66 -10.47 -18.10
C LEU A 143 -9.79 -9.34 -18.66
N ILE A 144 -9.05 -8.64 -17.81
CA ILE A 144 -8.13 -7.55 -18.19
C ILE A 144 -6.88 -8.10 -18.88
N ALA A 145 -6.26 -9.10 -18.25
CA ALA A 145 -5.02 -9.67 -18.75
C ALA A 145 -5.22 -10.35 -20.11
N GLY A 146 -6.43 -10.87 -20.36
CA GLY A 146 -6.75 -11.63 -21.55
C GLY A 146 -6.10 -13.02 -21.57
N VAL A 147 -6.48 -13.83 -22.54
CA VAL A 147 -5.93 -15.20 -22.71
C VAL A 147 -4.45 -15.16 -23.08
N SER A 148 -4.00 -14.15 -23.79
CA SER A 148 -2.60 -13.96 -24.18
C SER A 148 -1.64 -13.84 -23.00
N ALA A 149 -2.06 -13.18 -21.93
CA ALA A 149 -1.25 -13.08 -20.70
C ALA A 149 -1.21 -14.40 -19.91
N LEU A 150 -2.29 -15.19 -19.96
CA LEU A 150 -2.32 -16.53 -19.35
C LEU A 150 -1.40 -17.52 -20.04
N VAL A 151 -1.17 -17.34 -21.33
CA VAL A 151 -0.26 -18.19 -22.14
C VAL A 151 1.19 -17.67 -22.09
N GLY A 152 1.45 -16.52 -21.43
CA GLY A 152 2.79 -15.95 -21.27
C GLY A 152 3.39 -15.40 -22.56
N LEU A 153 2.56 -15.02 -23.53
CA LEU A 153 2.99 -14.53 -24.84
C LEU A 153 3.13 -13.00 -24.83
N GLY A 154 4.34 -12.50 -25.08
CA GLY A 154 4.65 -11.10 -25.36
C GLY A 154 5.08 -10.25 -24.15
N GLU A 155 5.66 -9.09 -24.46
CA GLU A 155 6.20 -8.14 -23.45
C GLU A 155 5.12 -7.59 -22.50
N ALA A 156 3.92 -7.38 -22.99
CA ALA A 156 2.79 -6.92 -22.18
C ALA A 156 2.41 -7.94 -21.11
N ALA A 157 2.48 -9.25 -21.40
CA ALA A 157 2.20 -10.30 -20.41
C ALA A 157 3.24 -10.32 -19.29
N ALA A 158 4.52 -10.13 -19.61
CA ALA A 158 5.59 -10.02 -18.63
C ALA A 158 5.39 -8.79 -17.72
N GLY A 159 5.06 -7.63 -18.31
CA GLY A 159 4.77 -6.40 -17.57
C GLY A 159 3.55 -6.53 -16.63
N GLN A 160 2.47 -7.13 -17.10
CA GLN A 160 1.28 -7.41 -16.28
C GLN A 160 1.60 -8.37 -15.13
N THR A 161 2.36 -9.42 -15.41
CA THR A 161 2.82 -10.38 -14.38
C THR A 161 3.67 -9.67 -13.32
N ALA A 162 4.61 -8.80 -13.73
CA ALA A 162 5.41 -8.00 -12.80
C ALA A 162 4.53 -7.15 -11.87
N ILE A 163 3.48 -6.51 -12.41
CA ILE A 163 2.55 -5.70 -11.62
C ILE A 163 1.72 -6.57 -10.65
N ILE A 164 1.30 -7.77 -11.07
CA ILE A 164 0.58 -8.71 -10.17
C ILE A 164 1.49 -9.17 -9.03
N VAL A 165 2.74 -9.53 -9.32
CA VAL A 165 3.72 -9.89 -8.29
C VAL A 165 4.00 -8.72 -7.34
N ALA A 166 4.10 -7.50 -7.87
CA ALA A 166 4.19 -6.27 -7.08
C ALA A 166 2.99 -6.11 -6.14
N THR A 167 1.80 -6.42 -6.61
CA THR A 167 0.55 -6.33 -5.85
C THR A 167 0.51 -7.36 -4.71
N ILE A 168 0.98 -8.59 -4.97
CA ILE A 168 1.15 -9.62 -3.95
C ILE A 168 2.17 -9.17 -2.90
N SER A 169 3.32 -8.64 -3.32
CA SER A 169 4.34 -8.09 -2.41
C SER A 169 3.77 -6.96 -1.55
N SER A 170 3.01 -6.04 -2.15
CA SER A 170 2.30 -4.97 -1.42
C SER A 170 1.34 -5.54 -0.37
N ALA A 171 0.63 -6.62 -0.70
CA ALA A 171 -0.28 -7.29 0.23
C ALA A 171 0.47 -7.91 1.42
N VAL A 172 1.59 -8.57 1.18
CA VAL A 172 2.48 -9.06 2.24
C VAL A 172 2.99 -7.90 3.10
N GLY A 173 3.45 -6.81 2.47
CA GLY A 173 3.86 -5.59 3.16
C GLY A 173 2.76 -4.99 4.03
N ALA A 174 1.52 -4.97 3.55
CA ALA A 174 0.37 -4.48 4.33
C ALA A 174 0.08 -5.35 5.57
N ILE A 175 0.20 -6.67 5.46
CA ILE A 175 0.04 -7.60 6.59
C ILE A 175 1.19 -7.44 7.57
N TYR A 176 2.43 -7.44 7.06
CA TYR A 176 3.63 -7.31 7.88
C TYR A 176 3.69 -5.96 8.61
N GLY A 177 3.23 -4.89 7.96
CA GLY A 177 3.18 -3.55 8.52
C GLY A 177 2.33 -3.42 9.80
N ARG A 178 1.39 -4.34 10.04
CA ARG A 178 0.56 -4.35 11.27
C ARG A 178 1.39 -4.46 12.54
N ARG A 179 2.60 -5.03 12.48
CA ARG A 179 3.52 -5.14 13.63
C ARG A 179 3.99 -3.78 14.16
N PHE A 180 3.91 -2.73 13.35
CA PHE A 180 4.32 -1.38 13.72
C PHE A 180 3.16 -0.51 14.22
N ALA A 181 2.00 -1.09 14.55
CA ALA A 181 0.80 -0.35 14.95
C ALA A 181 1.01 0.53 16.20
N ALA A 182 1.97 0.19 17.08
CA ALA A 182 2.32 0.98 18.27
C ALA A 182 3.27 2.15 17.98
N VAL A 183 3.86 2.22 16.77
CA VAL A 183 4.79 3.27 16.36
C VAL A 183 4.05 4.33 15.56
N ALA A 184 4.50 5.58 15.65
CA ALA A 184 3.94 6.64 14.81
C ALA A 184 4.06 6.26 13.33
N PRO A 185 2.95 6.22 12.57
CA PRO A 185 2.97 5.71 11.20
C PRO A 185 3.93 6.48 10.27
N GLN A 186 4.18 7.77 10.55
CA GLN A 186 5.14 8.61 9.83
C GLN A 186 6.57 8.07 9.98
N VAL A 187 6.94 7.62 11.18
CA VAL A 187 8.25 7.02 11.47
C VAL A 187 8.40 5.71 10.72
N THR A 188 7.36 4.87 10.73
CA THR A 188 7.36 3.60 10.00
C THR A 188 7.48 3.83 8.49
N ALA A 189 6.74 4.78 7.93
CA ALA A 189 6.81 5.09 6.50
C ALA A 189 8.17 5.66 6.10
N ALA A 190 8.69 6.65 6.86
CA ALA A 190 10.02 7.23 6.61
C ALA A 190 11.12 6.17 6.68
N GLY A 191 11.10 5.32 7.72
CA GLY A 191 12.07 4.26 7.90
C GLY A 191 12.00 3.18 6.81
N ALA A 192 10.80 2.73 6.43
CA ALA A 192 10.61 1.75 5.36
C ALA A 192 11.11 2.29 4.00
N LEU A 193 10.79 3.56 3.67
CA LEU A 193 11.28 4.19 2.45
C LEU A 193 12.80 4.38 2.47
N THR A 194 13.40 4.69 3.63
CA THR A 194 14.85 4.76 3.78
C THR A 194 15.50 3.40 3.51
N CYS A 195 14.96 2.33 4.09
CA CYS A 195 15.46 0.97 3.84
C CYS A 195 15.31 0.58 2.37
N ALA A 196 14.20 0.95 1.72
CA ALA A 196 14.01 0.76 0.29
C ALA A 196 15.06 1.53 -0.53
N ALA A 197 15.37 2.78 -0.16
CA ALA A 197 16.38 3.59 -0.82
C ALA A 197 17.79 3.00 -0.66
N VAL A 198 18.12 2.47 0.52
CA VAL A 198 19.40 1.79 0.79
C VAL A 198 19.57 0.53 -0.07
N VAL A 199 18.50 -0.17 -0.40
CA VAL A 199 18.54 -1.36 -1.28
C VAL A 199 18.58 -0.95 -2.74
N LEU A 200 17.70 -0.04 -3.16
CA LEU A 200 17.56 0.34 -4.57
C LEU A 200 18.66 1.28 -5.06
N GLY A 201 19.27 2.08 -4.17
CA GLY A 201 20.36 3.00 -4.53
C GLY A 201 21.58 2.28 -5.10
N PRO A 202 22.19 1.31 -4.40
CA PRO A 202 23.25 0.50 -4.99
C PRO A 202 22.76 -0.28 -6.22
N LEU A 203 21.57 -0.87 -6.16
CA LEU A 203 21.03 -1.68 -7.25
C LEU A 203 20.93 -0.88 -8.55
N CYS A 204 20.45 0.37 -8.53
CA CYS A 204 20.33 1.17 -9.75
C CYS A 204 21.72 1.52 -10.34
N VAL A 205 22.74 1.71 -9.52
CA VAL A 205 24.10 1.98 -10.00
C VAL A 205 24.69 0.76 -10.72
N PHE A 206 24.46 -0.45 -10.18
CA PHE A 206 24.99 -1.69 -10.78
C PHE A 206 24.22 -2.15 -12.01
N VAL A 207 22.90 -1.92 -12.07
CA VAL A 207 22.04 -2.47 -13.13
C VAL A 207 21.82 -1.48 -14.27
N GLU A 208 21.71 -0.18 -13.98
CA GLU A 208 21.23 0.81 -14.96
C GLU A 208 22.22 1.92 -15.28
N ALA A 209 23.37 2.00 -14.59
CA ALA A 209 24.37 3.05 -14.77
C ALA A 209 23.76 4.47 -14.91
N PRO A 210 23.00 4.97 -13.92
CA PRO A 210 22.15 6.16 -14.01
C PRO A 210 22.90 7.45 -14.37
N LEU A 211 24.20 7.51 -14.13
CA LEU A 211 25.05 8.66 -14.46
C LEU A 211 25.26 8.88 -15.96
N GLN A 212 24.88 7.91 -16.79
CA GLN A 212 24.95 8.01 -18.27
C GLN A 212 23.65 8.55 -18.88
N SER A 213 22.59 8.63 -18.11
CA SER A 213 21.28 9.13 -18.55
C SER A 213 21.22 10.65 -18.40
N ALA A 214 20.69 11.34 -19.40
CA ALA A 214 20.34 12.77 -19.32
C ALA A 214 18.79 12.87 -19.20
N PRO A 215 18.23 12.91 -17.98
CA PRO A 215 16.79 12.96 -17.80
C PRO A 215 16.20 14.24 -18.36
N SER A 216 15.04 14.14 -19.03
CA SER A 216 14.30 15.32 -19.49
C SER A 216 13.70 16.09 -18.30
N ALA A 217 13.47 17.39 -18.49
CA ALA A 217 12.82 18.23 -17.48
C ALA A 217 11.43 17.69 -17.08
N ALA A 218 10.68 17.14 -18.03
CA ALA A 218 9.39 16.51 -17.78
C ALA A 218 9.50 15.27 -16.87
N SER A 219 10.50 14.40 -17.13
CA SER A 219 10.74 13.22 -16.29
C SER A 219 11.19 13.58 -14.89
N ILE A 220 12.03 14.61 -14.75
CA ILE A 220 12.45 15.12 -13.43
C ILE A 220 11.25 15.72 -12.69
N ALA A 221 10.45 16.55 -13.33
CA ALA A 221 9.24 17.11 -12.74
C ALA A 221 8.27 16.01 -12.29
N ALA A 222 8.02 15.01 -13.13
CA ALA A 222 7.17 13.87 -12.79
C ALA A 222 7.72 13.07 -11.58
N LEU A 223 9.04 12.84 -11.52
CA LEU A 223 9.70 12.21 -10.37
C LEU A 223 9.49 13.03 -9.08
N LEU A 224 9.74 14.34 -9.13
CA LEU A 224 9.58 15.22 -7.95
C LEU A 224 8.15 15.26 -7.46
N VAL A 225 7.18 15.45 -8.36
CA VAL A 225 5.75 15.41 -8.02
C VAL A 225 5.37 14.06 -7.43
N ASN A 226 5.85 12.96 -8.00
CA ASN A 226 5.59 11.62 -7.52
C ASN A 226 6.17 11.38 -6.10
N ALA A 227 7.40 11.82 -5.85
CA ALA A 227 8.05 11.68 -4.56
C ALA A 227 7.41 12.56 -3.47
N VAL A 228 7.20 13.84 -3.76
CA VAL A 228 6.79 14.83 -2.76
C VAL A 228 5.27 14.81 -2.58
N LEU A 229 4.49 14.98 -3.65
CA LEU A 229 3.04 15.07 -3.53
C LEU A 229 2.40 13.69 -3.40
N ALA A 230 2.66 12.78 -4.34
CA ALA A 230 1.97 11.50 -4.33
C ALA A 230 2.44 10.57 -3.21
N THR A 231 3.72 10.60 -2.85
CA THR A 231 4.25 9.72 -1.80
C THR A 231 4.25 10.41 -0.44
N ALA A 232 5.05 11.45 -0.23
CA ALA A 232 5.21 12.04 1.10
C ALA A 232 3.92 12.72 1.61
N LEU A 233 3.34 13.64 0.83
CA LEU A 233 2.08 14.31 1.19
C LEU A 233 0.92 13.31 1.25
N GLY A 234 0.87 12.32 0.34
CA GLY A 234 -0.11 11.24 0.37
C GLY A 234 -0.12 10.51 1.71
N PHE A 235 1.05 10.16 2.25
CA PHE A 235 1.14 9.56 3.60
C PHE A 235 0.65 10.52 4.69
N VAL A 236 0.98 11.81 4.63
CA VAL A 236 0.51 12.80 5.61
C VAL A 236 -1.02 12.88 5.64
N VAL A 237 -1.65 12.96 4.47
CA VAL A 237 -3.12 12.98 4.35
C VAL A 237 -3.72 11.65 4.84
N TYR A 238 -3.14 10.53 4.48
CA TYR A 238 -3.56 9.20 4.92
C TYR A 238 -3.53 9.05 6.44
N PHE A 239 -2.44 9.46 7.08
CA PHE A 239 -2.32 9.39 8.53
C PHE A 239 -3.28 10.34 9.26
N ARG A 240 -3.57 11.50 8.66
CA ARG A 240 -4.61 12.39 9.17
C ARG A 240 -5.97 11.71 9.11
N LEU A 241 -6.33 11.09 7.99
CA LEU A 241 -7.58 10.36 7.82
C LEU A 241 -7.70 9.19 8.81
N ILE A 242 -6.63 8.41 9.04
CA ILE A 242 -6.64 7.37 10.08
C ILE A 242 -7.02 7.93 11.46
N ARG A 243 -6.55 9.13 11.80
CA ARG A 243 -6.84 9.76 13.11
C ARG A 243 -8.28 10.30 13.20
N THR A 244 -8.87 10.72 12.09
CA THR A 244 -10.19 11.37 12.08
C THR A 244 -11.33 10.42 11.81
N ILE A 245 -11.21 9.57 10.78
CA ILE A 245 -12.24 8.62 10.35
C ILE A 245 -11.88 7.14 10.60
N GLY A 246 -10.72 6.91 11.23
CA GLY A 246 -10.22 5.57 11.53
C GLY A 246 -9.59 4.85 10.34
N SER A 247 -8.95 3.72 10.62
CA SER A 247 -8.26 2.91 9.61
C SER A 247 -9.20 2.36 8.52
N MET A 248 -10.42 1.98 8.90
CA MET A 248 -11.43 1.47 7.95
C MET A 248 -11.88 2.57 6.97
N GLY A 249 -12.15 3.79 7.50
CA GLY A 249 -12.51 4.93 6.66
C GLY A 249 -11.37 5.33 5.72
N ALA A 250 -10.14 5.39 6.21
CA ALA A 250 -8.97 5.70 5.40
C ALA A 250 -8.69 4.63 4.32
N ALA A 251 -8.97 3.35 4.62
CA ALA A 251 -8.81 2.25 3.66
C ALA A 251 -9.76 2.37 2.45
N SER A 252 -10.84 3.14 2.55
CA SER A 252 -11.77 3.40 1.42
C SER A 252 -11.07 4.07 0.22
N VAL A 253 -9.89 4.67 0.41
CA VAL A 253 -9.06 5.18 -0.70
C VAL A 253 -8.72 4.09 -1.72
N SER A 254 -8.70 2.82 -1.32
CA SER A 254 -8.44 1.69 -2.22
C SER A 254 -9.45 1.58 -3.37
N TYR A 255 -10.65 2.13 -3.21
CA TYR A 255 -11.67 2.20 -4.27
C TYR A 255 -11.50 3.45 -5.15
N LEU A 256 -10.99 4.55 -4.60
CA LEU A 256 -10.81 5.81 -5.32
C LEU A 256 -9.53 5.82 -6.15
N LYS A 257 -8.46 5.20 -5.63
CA LYS A 257 -7.14 5.17 -6.26
C LYS A 257 -7.15 4.63 -7.71
N PRO A 258 -7.76 3.49 -8.03
CA PRO A 258 -7.78 2.98 -9.41
C PRO A 258 -8.64 3.86 -10.32
N ALA A 259 -9.76 4.39 -9.85
CA ALA A 259 -10.59 5.29 -10.62
C ALA A 259 -9.82 6.59 -10.97
N ALA A 260 -9.11 7.16 -9.99
CA ALA A 260 -8.26 8.32 -10.21
C ALA A 260 -7.09 8.00 -11.17
N GLY A 261 -6.45 6.82 -11.02
CA GLY A 261 -5.37 6.41 -11.91
C GLY A 261 -5.82 6.25 -13.36
N VAL A 262 -6.97 5.62 -13.58
CA VAL A 262 -7.59 5.50 -14.91
C VAL A 262 -7.95 6.88 -15.48
N LEU A 263 -8.60 7.73 -14.70
CA LEU A 263 -8.97 9.07 -15.13
C LEU A 263 -7.74 9.87 -15.56
N ILE A 264 -6.68 9.85 -14.75
CA ILE A 264 -5.43 10.57 -15.03
C ILE A 264 -4.71 9.97 -16.24
N GLY A 265 -4.64 8.63 -16.38
CA GLY A 265 -4.05 7.97 -17.54
C GLY A 265 -4.76 8.34 -18.84
N CYS A 266 -6.09 8.29 -18.84
CA CYS A 266 -6.88 8.66 -20.02
C CYS A 266 -6.78 10.16 -20.35
N THR A 267 -6.83 11.05 -19.35
CA THR A 267 -6.88 12.50 -19.60
C THR A 267 -5.50 13.12 -19.83
N LEU A 268 -4.47 12.68 -19.10
CA LEU A 268 -3.13 13.27 -19.16
C LEU A 268 -2.24 12.58 -20.21
N LEU A 269 -2.37 11.28 -20.37
CA LEU A 269 -1.53 10.49 -21.28
C LEU A 269 -2.27 10.09 -22.58
N GLY A 270 -3.57 10.38 -22.71
CA GLY A 270 -4.37 9.99 -23.86
C GLY A 270 -4.56 8.48 -23.98
N GLU A 271 -4.41 7.72 -22.88
CA GLU A 271 -4.58 6.26 -22.88
C GLU A 271 -6.03 5.90 -23.18
N THR A 272 -6.24 4.86 -24.00
CA THR A 272 -7.57 4.36 -24.33
C THR A 272 -7.93 3.17 -23.45
N LEU A 273 -9.03 3.29 -22.70
CA LEU A 273 -9.52 2.18 -21.89
C LEU A 273 -10.30 1.20 -22.76
N THR A 274 -9.83 -0.04 -22.84
CA THR A 274 -10.58 -1.09 -23.52
C THR A 274 -11.86 -1.47 -22.75
N TRP A 275 -12.88 -1.97 -23.43
CA TRP A 275 -14.10 -2.47 -22.78
C TRP A 275 -13.81 -3.55 -21.75
N THR A 276 -12.87 -4.45 -22.05
CA THR A 276 -12.44 -5.51 -21.14
C THR A 276 -11.78 -4.95 -19.89
N ALA A 277 -10.97 -3.89 -20.01
CA ALA A 277 -10.37 -3.22 -18.86
C ALA A 277 -11.43 -2.50 -18.00
N GLY A 278 -12.43 -1.89 -18.62
CA GLY A 278 -13.55 -1.27 -17.91
C GLY A 278 -14.39 -2.28 -17.12
N LEU A 279 -14.79 -3.38 -17.74
CA LEU A 279 -15.53 -4.46 -17.10
C LEU A 279 -14.71 -5.14 -16.00
N GLY A 280 -13.41 -5.36 -16.24
CA GLY A 280 -12.51 -5.92 -15.25
C GLY A 280 -12.34 -5.01 -14.03
N LEU A 281 -12.25 -3.69 -14.23
CA LEU A 281 -12.23 -2.72 -13.12
C LEU A 281 -13.51 -2.82 -12.26
N ILE A 282 -14.68 -2.87 -12.90
CA ILE A 282 -15.96 -3.04 -12.19
C ILE A 282 -15.95 -4.34 -11.39
N ALA A 283 -15.53 -5.46 -12.00
CA ALA A 283 -15.44 -6.75 -11.34
C ALA A 283 -14.48 -6.72 -10.14
N ILE A 284 -13.30 -6.12 -10.27
CA ILE A 284 -12.33 -5.97 -9.19
C ILE A 284 -12.90 -5.11 -8.05
N LEU A 285 -13.49 -3.96 -8.35
CA LEU A 285 -14.06 -3.07 -7.32
C LEU A 285 -15.24 -3.76 -6.60
N THR A 286 -16.09 -4.49 -7.31
CA THR A 286 -17.17 -5.29 -6.74
C THR A 286 -16.62 -6.39 -5.84
N GLY A 287 -15.57 -7.09 -6.30
CA GLY A 287 -14.90 -8.13 -5.53
C GLY A 287 -14.27 -7.60 -4.24
N VAL A 288 -13.57 -6.49 -4.31
CA VAL A 288 -12.98 -5.83 -3.13
C VAL A 288 -14.06 -5.35 -2.16
N ALA A 289 -15.18 -4.81 -2.67
CA ALA A 289 -16.32 -4.40 -1.84
C ALA A 289 -16.96 -5.58 -1.10
N ALA A 290 -17.09 -6.75 -1.76
CA ALA A 290 -17.66 -7.95 -1.17
C ALA A 290 -16.74 -8.59 -0.10
N ILE A 291 -15.42 -8.46 -0.23
CA ILE A 291 -14.45 -8.92 0.77
C ILE A 291 -14.52 -8.05 2.04
N ASN A 292 -14.77 -6.74 1.90
CA ASN A 292 -14.86 -5.77 2.99
C ASN A 292 -16.31 -5.26 3.16
N PRO A 293 -17.27 -6.08 3.59
CA PRO A 293 -18.65 -5.64 3.77
C PRO A 293 -18.70 -4.51 4.81
N LYS A 294 -19.39 -3.41 4.45
CA LYS A 294 -19.67 -2.29 5.36
C LYS A 294 -20.45 -2.86 6.57
N GLY A 295 -19.82 -2.91 7.74
CA GLY A 295 -20.51 -3.26 8.98
C GLY A 295 -20.10 -4.55 9.68
N SER A 296 -19.08 -5.28 9.26
CA SER A 296 -18.47 -6.27 10.13
C SER A 296 -17.81 -5.56 11.31
N HIS A 297 -18.58 -5.37 12.37
CA HIS A 297 -18.10 -5.02 13.71
C HIS A 297 -17.27 -6.20 14.25
N GLY A 298 -16.17 -6.49 13.60
CA GLY A 298 -15.07 -7.25 14.17
C GLY A 298 -14.46 -6.39 15.25
N GLY A 299 -15.14 -6.27 16.38
CA GLY A 299 -14.51 -5.78 17.59
C GLY A 299 -13.23 -6.57 17.75
N LEU A 300 -12.10 -5.87 17.67
CA LEU A 300 -10.89 -6.29 18.34
C LEU A 300 -11.34 -6.53 19.80
N ARG A 301 -11.67 -7.79 20.12
CA ARG A 301 -11.53 -8.24 21.48
C ARG A 301 -10.10 -7.92 21.83
N SER A 302 -9.88 -6.75 22.42
CA SER A 302 -8.72 -6.52 23.25
C SER A 302 -8.74 -7.71 24.20
N GLY A 303 -7.89 -8.69 23.94
CA GLY A 303 -7.55 -9.67 24.93
C GLY A 303 -7.12 -8.88 26.14
N ARG A 304 -8.09 -8.65 27.03
CA ARG A 304 -7.83 -8.25 28.39
C ARG A 304 -6.88 -9.34 28.88
N LEU A 305 -5.59 -9.06 28.88
CA LEU A 305 -4.65 -9.75 29.72
C LEU A 305 -5.26 -9.59 31.11
N GLN A 306 -5.98 -10.61 31.55
CA GLN A 306 -6.30 -10.72 32.95
C GLN A 306 -4.94 -10.71 33.64
N PRO A 307 -4.69 -9.77 34.56
CA PRO A 307 -3.57 -9.91 35.47
C PRO A 307 -3.84 -11.23 36.17
N THR A 308 -2.98 -12.22 35.98
CA THR A 308 -2.90 -13.37 36.83
C THR A 308 -2.67 -12.81 38.25
N SER A 309 -3.77 -12.62 38.97
CA SER A 309 -3.76 -12.30 40.38
C SER A 309 -3.03 -13.44 41.07
N THR A 310 -1.86 -13.14 41.44
CA THR A 310 -1.00 -13.73 42.46
C THR A 310 -1.81 -14.47 43.52
N GLY A 311 -1.97 -15.76 43.38
CA GLY A 311 -2.35 -16.69 44.42
C GLY A 311 -1.17 -17.04 45.36
N VAL A 312 -0.20 -16.13 45.56
CA VAL A 312 0.97 -16.33 46.42
C VAL A 312 0.93 -15.46 47.66
N ALA A 313 0.09 -14.43 47.73
CA ALA A 313 0.04 -13.54 48.89
C ALA A 313 -0.95 -13.99 49.98
N GLU A 314 -1.82 -14.95 49.71
CA GLU A 314 -2.85 -15.39 50.70
C GLU A 314 -2.43 -16.62 51.52
N LYS A 315 -1.36 -17.34 51.11
CA LYS A 315 -0.79 -18.45 51.89
C LYS A 315 0.19 -18.00 53.00
N SER A 316 0.77 -16.82 52.88
CA SER A 316 1.72 -16.31 53.90
C SER A 316 1.04 -15.58 55.06
N ALA A 317 -0.24 -15.23 54.97
CA ALA A 317 -0.99 -14.58 56.04
C ALA A 317 -1.71 -15.58 56.97
N GLN A 318 -1.85 -16.86 56.56
CA GLN A 318 -2.51 -17.89 57.37
C GLN A 318 -1.54 -18.71 58.27
N GLU A 319 -0.23 -18.64 58.01
CA GLU A 319 0.78 -19.32 58.84
C GLU A 319 1.33 -18.45 60.00
N ALA A 320 0.98 -17.17 60.07
CA ALA A 320 1.44 -16.24 61.10
C ALA A 320 0.48 -16.11 62.32
N THR A 321 -0.60 -16.91 62.37
CA THR A 321 -1.60 -16.81 63.46
C THR A 321 -1.68 -18.07 64.33
N HIS A 322 -0.74 -19.00 64.18
CA HIS A 322 -0.60 -20.18 65.05
C HIS A 322 0.86 -20.39 65.45
N VAL A 323 1.42 -19.47 66.23
CA VAL A 323 2.48 -19.69 67.22
C VAL A 323 2.27 -18.75 68.39
#